data_f330259db36d39301be5aba9aaa31bbd
#
_entry.id   f330259db36d39301be5aba9aaa31bbd
#
_cell.length_a   1.000
_cell.length_b   1.000
_cell.length_c   1.000
_cell.angle_alpha   90.00
_cell.angle_beta   90.00
_cell.angle_gamma   90.00
#
_symmetry.space_group_name_H-M   'P 1'
#
loop_
_entity.id
_entity.type
_entity.pdbx_description
1 polymer ?
#
loop_
_entity_poly.entity_id
_entity_poly.type
_entity_poly.pdbx_seq_one_letter_code
_entity_poly.pdbx_strand_id
1 'polypeptide(L)'
;MERTLLLVDDEENITSALVRLLRRDGYNILRANSGEAGLALLEQNEVGVIISDQRMPGMTGVEFLSKVRERYPDTVRIVLSGYTELNSVTDAINRGAVYKFLTKPWEDELLRANVEEAFQRYEMKMENARLARDLEQANEELLLINRELEQRVEEKTREVTRNLEVLQVSQEVLERLPVSVIGIGDDGVIAVANHSAHDLFSAGGTRPLLGEMASEVIPSELLNCVYDGDTCRKYEDKVVYRLPNGRQVHCWCSPMGEISASKGIVLVIVTDQG
;
A
#
# COMPACT_ATOMS: atom_id res chain seq x y z
N MET A 1 -10.75 -22.20 -17.75
CA MET A 1 -12.17 -22.04 -18.16
C MET A 1 -12.54 -23.19 -19.08
N GLU A 2 -13.73 -23.72 -18.97
CA GLU A 2 -14.24 -24.71 -19.91
C GLU A 2 -14.56 -24.00 -21.24
N ARG A 3 -14.02 -24.53 -22.36
CA ARG A 3 -14.22 -23.95 -23.69
C ARG A 3 -15.51 -24.50 -24.29
N THR A 4 -16.61 -23.80 -24.08
CA THR A 4 -17.93 -24.20 -24.60
C THR A 4 -18.19 -23.56 -25.96
N LEU A 5 -18.46 -24.39 -26.96
CA LEU A 5 -18.77 -24.03 -28.34
C LEU A 5 -20.23 -24.36 -28.64
N LEU A 6 -21.00 -23.40 -29.16
CA LEU A 6 -22.36 -23.63 -29.64
C LEU A 6 -22.38 -23.68 -31.17
N LEU A 7 -22.88 -24.79 -31.73
CA LEU A 7 -23.12 -24.98 -33.15
C LEU A 7 -24.61 -24.83 -33.42
N VAL A 8 -24.97 -23.96 -34.36
CA VAL A 8 -26.38 -23.69 -34.76
C VAL A 8 -26.52 -23.86 -36.27
N ASP A 9 -27.21 -24.89 -36.69
CA ASP A 9 -27.46 -25.22 -38.11
C ASP A 9 -28.67 -26.16 -38.18
N ASP A 10 -29.61 -25.89 -39.07
CA ASP A 10 -30.80 -26.70 -39.25
C ASP A 10 -30.49 -28.04 -39.96
N GLU A 11 -29.34 -28.13 -40.64
CA GLU A 11 -28.83 -29.35 -41.22
C GLU A 11 -28.04 -30.20 -40.20
N GLU A 12 -28.63 -31.26 -39.69
CA GLU A 12 -28.01 -32.17 -38.72
C GLU A 12 -26.68 -32.80 -39.21
N ASN A 13 -26.56 -32.99 -40.51
CA ASN A 13 -25.34 -33.52 -41.13
C ASN A 13 -24.17 -32.53 -40.98
N ILE A 14 -24.43 -31.23 -41.11
CA ILE A 14 -23.44 -30.14 -40.97
C ILE A 14 -22.95 -30.07 -39.54
N THR A 15 -23.89 -30.01 -38.58
CA THR A 15 -23.50 -29.96 -37.13
C THR A 15 -22.75 -31.23 -36.74
N SER A 16 -23.09 -32.39 -37.25
CA SER A 16 -22.41 -33.68 -36.99
C SER A 16 -21.00 -33.70 -37.58
N ALA A 17 -20.80 -33.12 -38.77
CA ALA A 17 -19.47 -32.98 -39.38
C ALA A 17 -18.57 -32.05 -38.55
N LEU A 18 -19.10 -30.91 -38.12
CA LEU A 18 -18.37 -29.93 -37.25
C LEU A 18 -17.99 -30.56 -35.89
N VAL A 19 -18.94 -31.29 -35.25
CA VAL A 19 -18.64 -32.01 -34.00
C VAL A 19 -17.50 -33.01 -34.18
N ARG A 20 -17.54 -33.78 -35.27
CA ARG A 20 -16.51 -34.80 -35.58
C ARG A 20 -15.13 -34.14 -35.76
N LEU A 21 -15.11 -33.01 -36.45
CA LEU A 21 -13.89 -32.23 -36.68
C LEU A 21 -13.30 -31.66 -35.40
N LEU A 22 -14.14 -31.01 -34.55
CA LEU A 22 -13.71 -30.23 -33.40
C LEU A 22 -13.64 -31.03 -32.09
N ARG A 23 -14.17 -32.25 -32.05
CA ARG A 23 -14.19 -33.12 -30.85
C ARG A 23 -12.81 -33.37 -30.24
N ARG A 24 -11.76 -33.43 -31.08
CA ARG A 24 -10.39 -33.72 -30.64
C ARG A 24 -9.70 -32.53 -29.96
N ASP A 25 -10.27 -31.35 -30.10
CA ASP A 25 -9.70 -30.11 -29.60
C ASP A 25 -10.15 -29.80 -28.15
N GLY A 26 -10.95 -30.71 -27.54
CA GLY A 26 -11.31 -30.60 -26.11
C GLY A 26 -12.44 -29.62 -25.81
N TYR A 27 -13.20 -29.15 -26.80
CA TYR A 27 -14.34 -28.27 -26.60
C TYR A 27 -15.57 -29.01 -26.06
N ASN A 28 -16.29 -28.36 -25.13
CA ASN A 28 -17.65 -28.74 -24.78
C ASN A 28 -18.59 -28.22 -25.86
N ILE A 29 -19.16 -29.11 -26.69
CA ILE A 29 -19.91 -28.73 -27.88
C ILE A 29 -21.41 -28.90 -27.65
N LEU A 30 -22.12 -27.75 -27.66
CA LEU A 30 -23.58 -27.70 -27.66
C LEU A 30 -24.10 -27.60 -29.10
N ARG A 31 -25.30 -28.14 -29.37
CA ARG A 31 -25.92 -28.16 -30.70
C ARG A 31 -27.33 -27.61 -30.63
N ALA A 32 -27.68 -26.78 -31.58
CA ALA A 32 -29.03 -26.29 -31.80
C ALA A 32 -29.38 -26.41 -33.29
N ASN A 33 -30.61 -26.67 -33.57
CA ASN A 33 -31.13 -26.82 -34.96
C ASN A 33 -31.89 -25.56 -35.43
N SER A 34 -31.89 -24.49 -34.63
CA SER A 34 -32.50 -23.21 -35.00
C SER A 34 -31.93 -22.09 -34.14
N GLY A 35 -32.13 -20.84 -34.55
CA GLY A 35 -31.72 -19.65 -33.76
C GLY A 35 -32.44 -19.58 -32.41
N GLU A 36 -33.73 -19.95 -32.34
CA GLU A 36 -34.51 -19.99 -31.09
C GLU A 36 -33.95 -21.01 -30.10
N ALA A 37 -33.66 -22.25 -30.60
CA ALA A 37 -33.04 -23.28 -29.76
C ALA A 37 -31.63 -22.84 -29.29
N GLY A 38 -30.87 -22.15 -30.13
CA GLY A 38 -29.59 -21.56 -29.79
C GLY A 38 -29.70 -20.54 -28.67
N LEU A 39 -30.69 -19.63 -28.72
CA LEU A 39 -30.95 -18.66 -27.64
C LEU A 39 -31.32 -19.36 -26.33
N ALA A 40 -32.14 -20.39 -26.36
CA ALA A 40 -32.53 -21.16 -25.17
C ALA A 40 -31.33 -21.86 -24.50
N LEU A 41 -30.36 -22.35 -25.27
CA LEU A 41 -29.13 -22.95 -24.75
C LEU A 41 -28.21 -21.90 -24.11
N LEU A 42 -28.15 -20.68 -24.66
CA LEU A 42 -27.37 -19.56 -24.09
C LEU A 42 -27.90 -19.06 -22.74
N GLU A 43 -29.19 -19.24 -22.46
CA GLU A 43 -29.79 -18.93 -21.17
C GLU A 43 -29.32 -19.87 -20.04
N GLN A 44 -28.91 -21.10 -20.42
CA GLN A 44 -28.58 -22.16 -19.47
C GLN A 44 -27.07 -22.46 -19.40
N ASN A 45 -26.29 -21.96 -20.36
CA ASN A 45 -24.88 -22.29 -20.50
C ASN A 45 -24.05 -21.06 -20.80
N GLU A 46 -22.86 -21.01 -20.21
CA GLU A 46 -21.83 -20.02 -20.57
C GLU A 46 -21.12 -20.49 -21.85
N VAL A 47 -21.32 -19.74 -22.94
CA VAL A 47 -20.80 -20.10 -24.28
C VAL A 47 -19.75 -19.08 -24.70
N GLY A 48 -18.51 -19.53 -24.95
CA GLY A 48 -17.42 -18.66 -25.38
C GLY A 48 -17.47 -18.34 -26.89
N VAL A 49 -17.80 -19.33 -27.71
CA VAL A 49 -17.79 -19.19 -29.17
C VAL A 49 -19.08 -19.81 -29.75
N ILE A 50 -19.63 -19.12 -30.74
CA ILE A 50 -20.79 -19.62 -31.52
C ILE A 50 -20.38 -19.72 -32.98
N ILE A 51 -20.76 -20.82 -33.61
CA ILE A 51 -20.76 -20.99 -35.07
C ILE A 51 -22.21 -21.19 -35.51
N SER A 52 -22.71 -20.27 -36.31
CA SER A 52 -24.10 -20.34 -36.82
C SER A 52 -24.13 -20.41 -38.34
N ASP A 53 -24.95 -21.27 -38.87
CA ASP A 53 -25.32 -21.18 -40.29
C ASP A 53 -26.06 -19.87 -40.58
N GLN A 54 -25.91 -19.36 -41.81
CA GLN A 54 -26.58 -18.14 -42.27
C GLN A 54 -28.04 -18.42 -42.66
N ARG A 55 -28.31 -19.54 -43.33
CA ARG A 55 -29.65 -19.87 -43.84
C ARG A 55 -30.36 -20.87 -42.98
N MET A 56 -31.17 -20.42 -42.05
CA MET A 56 -32.00 -21.25 -41.22
C MET A 56 -33.48 -20.85 -41.37
N PRO A 57 -34.41 -21.78 -41.26
CA PRO A 57 -35.83 -21.45 -41.22
C PRO A 57 -36.18 -20.55 -40.03
N GLY A 58 -37.03 -19.57 -40.24
CA GLY A 58 -37.54 -18.66 -39.19
C GLY A 58 -36.63 -17.51 -38.89
N MET A 59 -35.38 -17.76 -38.49
CA MET A 59 -34.40 -16.73 -38.10
C MET A 59 -33.06 -16.98 -38.81
N THR A 60 -32.57 -16.00 -39.52
CA THR A 60 -31.25 -16.09 -40.17
C THR A 60 -30.11 -16.07 -39.13
N GLY A 61 -28.94 -16.62 -39.52
CA GLY A 61 -27.75 -16.58 -38.63
C GLY A 61 -27.36 -15.19 -38.20
N VAL A 62 -27.39 -14.21 -39.11
CA VAL A 62 -27.08 -12.80 -38.78
C VAL A 62 -28.10 -12.23 -37.80
N GLU A 63 -29.39 -12.51 -37.93
CA GLU A 63 -30.42 -12.06 -36.97
C GLU A 63 -30.22 -12.71 -35.60
N PHE A 64 -29.95 -14.02 -35.57
CA PHE A 64 -29.60 -14.74 -34.36
C PHE A 64 -28.37 -14.14 -33.67
N LEU A 65 -27.26 -13.99 -34.40
CA LEU A 65 -26.01 -13.47 -33.84
C LEU A 65 -26.11 -11.97 -33.43
N SER A 66 -27.01 -11.20 -34.05
CA SER A 66 -27.33 -9.84 -33.63
C SER A 66 -28.01 -9.82 -32.25
N LYS A 67 -28.98 -10.70 -32.01
CA LYS A 67 -29.63 -10.89 -30.70
C LYS A 67 -28.63 -11.36 -29.63
N VAL A 68 -27.74 -12.28 -30.01
CA VAL A 68 -26.67 -12.77 -29.14
C VAL A 68 -25.74 -11.62 -28.74
N ARG A 69 -25.36 -10.75 -29.67
CA ARG A 69 -24.53 -9.57 -29.36
C ARG A 69 -25.13 -8.67 -28.28
N GLU A 70 -26.43 -8.46 -28.34
CA GLU A 70 -27.14 -7.60 -27.40
C GLU A 70 -27.20 -8.19 -25.98
N ARG A 71 -27.42 -9.51 -25.88
CA ARG A 71 -27.59 -10.20 -24.60
C ARG A 71 -26.29 -10.78 -24.02
N TYR A 72 -25.41 -11.24 -24.92
CA TYR A 72 -24.14 -11.92 -24.60
C TYR A 72 -22.98 -11.30 -25.37
N PRO A 73 -22.61 -10.04 -25.06
CA PRO A 73 -21.65 -9.25 -25.82
C PRO A 73 -20.24 -9.85 -25.83
N ASP A 74 -19.92 -10.68 -24.84
CA ASP A 74 -18.60 -11.28 -24.69
C ASP A 74 -18.40 -12.52 -25.57
N THR A 75 -19.47 -13.24 -25.90
CA THR A 75 -19.40 -14.40 -26.76
C THR A 75 -18.90 -14.03 -28.15
N VAL A 76 -17.93 -14.78 -28.68
CA VAL A 76 -17.41 -14.59 -30.03
C VAL A 76 -18.31 -15.31 -31.04
N ARG A 77 -18.69 -14.64 -32.12
CA ARG A 77 -19.75 -15.05 -33.07
C ARG A 77 -19.16 -15.24 -34.44
N ILE A 78 -19.22 -16.47 -34.96
CA ILE A 78 -18.79 -16.86 -36.31
C ILE A 78 -20.02 -17.27 -37.11
N VAL A 79 -20.12 -16.85 -38.36
CA VAL A 79 -21.15 -17.30 -39.29
C VAL A 79 -20.55 -18.21 -40.35
N LEU A 80 -21.23 -19.31 -40.65
CA LEU A 80 -20.98 -20.13 -41.83
C LEU A 80 -21.93 -19.72 -42.94
N SER A 81 -21.42 -19.46 -44.15
CA SER A 81 -22.22 -18.96 -45.27
C SER A 81 -21.76 -19.53 -46.57
N GLY A 82 -22.72 -19.75 -47.50
CA GLY A 82 -22.40 -20.07 -48.88
C GLY A 82 -21.88 -18.88 -49.69
N TYR A 83 -21.24 -19.13 -50.82
CA TYR A 83 -20.63 -18.08 -51.65
C TYR A 83 -21.61 -16.98 -52.13
N THR A 84 -22.91 -17.24 -52.14
CA THR A 84 -23.93 -16.32 -52.66
C THR A 84 -24.43 -15.29 -51.65
N GLU A 85 -23.97 -15.34 -50.39
CA GLU A 85 -24.54 -14.55 -49.26
C GLU A 85 -23.60 -13.48 -48.67
N LEU A 86 -22.48 -13.27 -49.33
CA LEU A 86 -21.40 -12.38 -48.86
C LEU A 86 -21.85 -10.95 -48.52
N ASN A 87 -22.83 -10.41 -49.25
CA ASN A 87 -23.27 -9.02 -49.03
C ASN A 87 -24.00 -8.84 -47.69
N SER A 88 -24.87 -9.74 -47.28
CA SER A 88 -25.59 -9.66 -45.99
C SER A 88 -24.69 -9.92 -44.80
N VAL A 89 -23.68 -10.75 -44.97
CA VAL A 89 -22.69 -11.07 -43.95
C VAL A 89 -21.71 -9.91 -43.77
N THR A 90 -21.30 -9.22 -44.84
CA THR A 90 -20.41 -8.06 -44.78
C THR A 90 -21.02 -6.92 -43.96
N ASP A 91 -22.31 -6.64 -44.13
CA ASP A 91 -23.01 -5.65 -43.29
C ASP A 91 -23.05 -6.03 -41.81
N ALA A 92 -23.23 -7.33 -41.51
CA ALA A 92 -23.23 -7.82 -40.14
C ALA A 92 -21.84 -7.72 -39.44
N ILE A 93 -20.76 -7.94 -40.20
CA ILE A 93 -19.39 -7.71 -39.73
C ILE A 93 -19.18 -6.25 -39.44
N ASN A 94 -19.52 -5.35 -40.37
CA ASN A 94 -19.36 -3.90 -40.22
C ASN A 94 -20.15 -3.36 -39.02
N ARG A 95 -21.30 -3.93 -38.70
CA ARG A 95 -22.10 -3.60 -37.51
C ARG A 95 -21.62 -4.30 -36.24
N GLY A 96 -20.57 -5.14 -36.30
CA GLY A 96 -20.01 -5.87 -35.15
C GLY A 96 -20.90 -7.01 -34.62
N ALA A 97 -21.92 -7.41 -35.36
CA ALA A 97 -22.77 -8.55 -34.98
C ALA A 97 -22.03 -9.89 -35.14
N VAL A 98 -21.13 -9.97 -36.09
CA VAL A 98 -20.33 -11.16 -36.43
C VAL A 98 -18.85 -10.80 -36.32
N TYR A 99 -18.08 -11.67 -35.68
CA TYR A 99 -16.62 -11.53 -35.59
C TYR A 99 -15.95 -11.94 -36.90
N LYS A 100 -16.34 -13.09 -37.43
CA LYS A 100 -15.75 -13.68 -38.64
C LYS A 100 -16.78 -14.47 -39.41
N PHE A 101 -16.62 -14.53 -40.71
CA PHE A 101 -17.39 -15.46 -41.54
C PHE A 101 -16.47 -16.52 -42.13
N LEU A 102 -17.01 -17.70 -42.33
CA LEU A 102 -16.36 -18.83 -42.98
C LEU A 102 -17.27 -19.33 -44.12
N THR A 103 -16.67 -19.74 -45.22
CA THR A 103 -17.42 -20.23 -46.40
C THR A 103 -17.71 -21.72 -46.31
N LYS A 104 -18.89 -22.13 -46.79
CA LYS A 104 -19.22 -23.51 -47.08
C LYS A 104 -18.89 -23.78 -48.56
N PRO A 105 -18.17 -24.89 -48.91
CA PRO A 105 -17.52 -25.85 -48.03
C PRO A 105 -16.29 -25.22 -47.36
N TRP A 106 -16.02 -25.63 -46.11
CA TRP A 106 -14.86 -25.17 -45.34
C TRP A 106 -13.66 -26.09 -45.52
N GLU A 107 -12.51 -25.55 -45.26
CA GLU A 107 -11.27 -26.28 -45.07
C GLU A 107 -11.07 -26.61 -43.59
N ASP A 108 -10.84 -27.87 -43.24
CA ASP A 108 -10.84 -28.38 -41.87
C ASP A 108 -9.78 -27.66 -40.98
N GLU A 109 -8.54 -27.52 -41.51
CA GLU A 109 -7.47 -26.87 -40.77
C GLU A 109 -7.76 -25.37 -40.54
N LEU A 110 -8.31 -24.70 -41.56
CA LEU A 110 -8.65 -23.27 -41.46
C LEU A 110 -9.80 -23.04 -40.46
N LEU A 111 -10.84 -23.93 -40.47
CA LEU A 111 -11.94 -23.84 -39.53
C LEU A 111 -11.44 -24.02 -38.08
N ARG A 112 -10.61 -25.03 -37.81
CA ARG A 112 -10.02 -25.27 -36.49
C ARG A 112 -9.22 -24.09 -36.03
N ALA A 113 -8.35 -23.51 -36.87
CA ALA A 113 -7.55 -22.33 -36.55
C ALA A 113 -8.44 -21.14 -36.21
N ASN A 114 -9.53 -20.91 -36.93
CA ASN A 114 -10.46 -19.82 -36.65
C ASN A 114 -11.24 -19.99 -35.34
N VAL A 115 -11.61 -21.23 -35.00
CA VAL A 115 -12.27 -21.53 -33.73
C VAL A 115 -11.29 -21.31 -32.54
N GLU A 116 -10.05 -21.76 -32.66
CA GLU A 116 -9.01 -21.53 -31.67
C GLU A 116 -8.75 -20.03 -31.46
N GLU A 117 -8.60 -19.27 -32.54
CA GLU A 117 -8.45 -17.79 -32.49
C GLU A 117 -9.66 -17.13 -31.82
N ALA A 118 -10.86 -17.61 -32.08
CA ALA A 118 -12.08 -17.13 -31.46
C ALA A 118 -12.09 -17.36 -29.95
N PHE A 119 -11.67 -18.54 -29.48
CA PHE A 119 -11.53 -18.81 -28.05
C PHE A 119 -10.45 -17.97 -27.38
N GLN A 120 -9.28 -17.83 -28.01
CA GLN A 120 -8.23 -16.93 -27.48
C GLN A 120 -8.74 -15.50 -27.32
N ARG A 121 -9.53 -15.00 -28.27
CA ARG A 121 -10.15 -13.68 -28.19
C ARG A 121 -11.17 -13.59 -27.04
N TYR A 122 -11.99 -14.61 -26.87
CA TYR A 122 -12.94 -14.69 -25.75
C TYR A 122 -12.22 -14.68 -24.41
N GLU A 123 -11.22 -15.56 -24.23
CA GLU A 123 -10.42 -15.69 -23.03
C GLU A 123 -9.70 -14.37 -22.69
N MET A 124 -9.09 -13.73 -23.68
CA MET A 124 -8.43 -12.43 -23.50
C MET A 124 -9.42 -11.35 -23.06
N LYS A 125 -10.64 -11.34 -23.62
CA LYS A 125 -11.67 -10.37 -23.25
C LYS A 125 -12.15 -10.59 -21.81
N MET A 126 -12.36 -11.83 -21.42
CA MET A 126 -12.76 -12.20 -20.05
C MET A 126 -11.68 -11.87 -19.03
N GLU A 127 -10.42 -12.15 -19.35
CA GLU A 127 -9.29 -11.83 -18.48
C GLU A 127 -9.09 -10.32 -18.34
N ASN A 128 -9.20 -9.55 -19.43
CA ASN A 128 -9.15 -8.10 -19.36
C ASN A 128 -10.27 -7.51 -18.49
N ALA A 129 -11.50 -8.04 -18.62
CA ALA A 129 -12.62 -7.62 -17.79
C ALA A 129 -12.43 -7.97 -16.30
N ARG A 130 -11.79 -9.10 -16.02
CA ARG A 130 -11.39 -9.50 -14.67
C ARG A 130 -10.32 -8.57 -14.10
N LEU A 131 -9.22 -8.37 -14.84
CA LEU A 131 -8.12 -7.51 -14.43
C LEU A 131 -8.57 -6.07 -14.20
N ALA A 132 -9.50 -5.57 -15.02
CA ALA A 132 -10.06 -4.22 -14.82
C ALA A 132 -10.82 -4.11 -13.48
N ARG A 133 -11.62 -5.12 -13.12
CA ARG A 133 -12.32 -5.17 -11.82
C ARG A 133 -11.36 -5.28 -10.64
N ASP A 134 -10.37 -6.16 -10.75
CA ASP A 134 -9.36 -6.36 -9.70
C ASP A 134 -8.55 -5.08 -9.47
N LEU A 135 -8.22 -4.36 -10.54
CA LEU A 135 -7.52 -3.06 -10.48
C LEU A 135 -8.39 -1.97 -9.82
N GLU A 136 -9.67 -1.91 -10.17
CA GLU A 136 -10.61 -0.95 -9.56
C GLU A 136 -10.74 -1.19 -8.05
N GLN A 137 -10.90 -2.44 -7.63
CA GLN A 137 -10.96 -2.82 -6.23
C GLN A 137 -9.65 -2.45 -5.48
N ALA A 138 -8.49 -2.78 -6.07
CA ALA A 138 -7.21 -2.45 -5.47
C ALA A 138 -7.00 -0.92 -5.32
N ASN A 139 -7.47 -0.13 -6.30
CA ASN A 139 -7.41 1.31 -6.24
C ASN A 139 -8.31 1.88 -5.11
N GLU A 140 -9.51 1.33 -4.93
CA GLU A 140 -10.39 1.73 -3.83
C GLU A 140 -9.76 1.43 -2.47
N GLU A 141 -9.18 0.24 -2.28
CA GLU A 141 -8.46 -0.13 -1.06
C GLU A 141 -7.27 0.80 -0.78
N LEU A 142 -6.47 1.11 -1.81
CA LEU A 142 -5.35 2.04 -1.69
C LEU A 142 -5.79 3.45 -1.28
N LEU A 143 -6.91 3.95 -1.81
CA LEU A 143 -7.46 5.25 -1.41
C LEU A 143 -7.87 5.29 0.06
N LEU A 144 -8.44 4.20 0.58
CA LEU A 144 -8.81 4.09 1.99
C LEU A 144 -7.58 4.08 2.89
N ILE A 145 -6.58 3.24 2.55
CA ILE A 145 -5.31 3.14 3.30
C ILE A 145 -4.57 4.49 3.30
N ASN A 146 -4.50 5.17 2.17
CA ASN A 146 -3.85 6.48 2.08
C ASN A 146 -4.51 7.52 2.99
N ARG A 147 -5.86 7.58 3.05
CA ARG A 147 -6.57 8.47 3.97
C ARG A 147 -6.26 8.16 5.44
N GLU A 148 -6.22 6.89 5.79
CA GLU A 148 -5.87 6.47 7.16
C GLU A 148 -4.43 6.84 7.51
N LEU A 149 -3.49 6.65 6.58
CA LEU A 149 -2.09 7.04 6.75
C LEU A 149 -1.94 8.56 6.91
N GLU A 150 -2.62 9.34 6.09
CA GLU A 150 -2.61 10.82 6.20
C GLU A 150 -3.10 11.28 7.58
N GLN A 151 -4.18 10.70 8.09
CA GLN A 151 -4.69 11.01 9.43
C GLN A 151 -3.68 10.65 10.52
N ARG A 152 -3.07 9.44 10.45
CA ARG A 152 -2.04 9.04 11.42
C ARG A 152 -0.80 9.94 11.37
N VAL A 153 -0.37 10.32 10.19
CA VAL A 153 0.78 11.24 10.03
C VAL A 153 0.45 12.59 10.66
N GLU A 154 -0.76 13.12 10.43
CA GLU A 154 -1.18 14.40 11.01
C GLU A 154 -1.24 14.32 12.55
N GLU A 155 -1.82 13.25 13.11
CA GLU A 155 -1.88 13.03 14.56
C GLU A 155 -0.48 12.94 15.17
N LYS A 156 0.40 12.14 14.56
CA LYS A 156 1.79 11.99 15.03
C LYS A 156 2.61 13.29 14.91
N THR A 157 2.38 14.02 13.84
CA THR A 157 3.05 15.32 13.67
C THR A 157 2.62 16.31 14.77
N ARG A 158 1.34 16.36 15.10
CA ARG A 158 0.83 17.20 16.20
C ARG A 158 1.41 16.77 17.54
N GLU A 159 1.50 15.46 17.83
CA GLU A 159 2.09 14.93 19.05
C GLU A 159 3.55 15.31 19.17
N VAL A 160 4.35 15.11 18.11
CA VAL A 160 5.78 15.48 18.07
C VAL A 160 5.98 16.98 18.26
N THR A 161 5.20 17.80 17.55
CA THR A 161 5.27 19.27 17.67
C THR A 161 4.99 19.71 19.10
N ARG A 162 3.94 19.18 19.73
CA ARG A 162 3.62 19.47 21.13
C ARG A 162 4.74 19.07 22.09
N ASN A 163 5.34 17.90 21.88
CA ASN A 163 6.45 17.43 22.70
C ASN A 163 7.68 18.34 22.55
N LEU A 164 7.97 18.80 21.34
CA LEU A 164 9.05 19.75 21.08
C LEU A 164 8.80 21.10 21.77
N GLU A 165 7.59 21.63 21.72
CA GLU A 165 7.21 22.86 22.42
C GLU A 165 7.44 22.74 23.95
N VAL A 166 7.01 21.61 24.54
CA VAL A 166 7.21 21.34 25.98
C VAL A 166 8.70 21.26 26.31
N LEU A 167 9.52 20.60 25.48
CA LEU A 167 10.95 20.50 25.66
C LEU A 167 11.63 21.87 25.54
N GLN A 168 11.25 22.70 24.56
CA GLN A 168 11.78 24.05 24.39
C GLN A 168 11.47 24.93 25.60
N VAL A 169 10.23 24.91 26.10
CA VAL A 169 9.86 25.66 27.31
C VAL A 169 10.65 25.17 28.52
N SER A 170 10.81 23.85 28.67
CA SER A 170 11.58 23.28 29.78
C SER A 170 13.06 23.70 29.72
N GLN A 171 13.64 23.73 28.54
CA GLN A 171 15.00 24.18 28.31
C GLN A 171 15.16 25.69 28.60
N GLU A 172 14.20 26.51 28.12
CA GLU A 172 14.22 27.95 28.40
C GLU A 172 14.12 28.26 29.93
N VAL A 173 13.26 27.51 30.63
CA VAL A 173 13.14 27.64 32.09
C VAL A 173 14.46 27.29 32.77
N LEU A 174 15.11 26.19 32.40
CA LEU A 174 16.42 25.78 32.93
C LEU A 174 17.48 26.85 32.69
N GLU A 175 17.55 27.41 31.49
CA GLU A 175 18.53 28.46 31.15
C GLU A 175 18.36 29.76 31.96
N ARG A 176 17.12 30.07 32.34
CA ARG A 176 16.80 31.29 33.08
C ARG A 176 16.82 31.14 34.60
N LEU A 177 17.05 29.91 35.12
CA LEU A 177 17.15 29.74 36.57
C LEU A 177 18.35 30.49 37.14
N PRO A 178 18.18 31.25 38.25
CA PRO A 178 19.27 32.00 38.93
C PRO A 178 20.14 31.08 39.79
N VAL A 179 20.06 29.78 39.58
CA VAL A 179 20.83 28.73 40.24
C VAL A 179 21.58 27.91 39.22
N SER A 180 22.79 27.49 39.52
CA SER A 180 23.57 26.64 38.62
C SER A 180 23.03 25.20 38.68
N VAL A 181 22.62 24.68 37.52
CA VAL A 181 22.11 23.31 37.37
C VAL A 181 23.03 22.55 36.42
N ILE A 182 23.55 21.42 36.85
CA ILE A 182 24.44 20.56 36.07
C ILE A 182 23.92 19.13 36.17
N GLY A 183 23.64 18.49 35.01
CA GLY A 183 23.37 17.07 34.90
C GLY A 183 24.63 16.32 34.48
N ILE A 184 25.03 15.32 35.25
CA ILE A 184 26.22 14.49 35.01
C ILE A 184 25.73 13.07 34.74
N GLY A 185 26.13 12.48 33.61
CA GLY A 185 25.83 11.09 33.25
C GLY A 185 26.58 10.11 34.14
N ASP A 186 26.22 8.85 34.07
CA ASP A 186 26.89 7.72 34.74
C ASP A 186 28.33 7.49 34.24
N ASP A 187 28.65 8.01 33.08
CA ASP A 187 30.00 8.06 32.50
C ASP A 187 30.84 9.26 33.03
N GLY A 188 30.28 10.09 33.88
CA GLY A 188 30.92 11.29 34.44
C GLY A 188 30.95 12.49 33.50
N VAL A 189 30.31 12.43 32.35
CA VAL A 189 30.23 13.51 31.37
C VAL A 189 29.09 14.46 31.71
N ILE A 190 29.33 15.76 31.57
CA ILE A 190 28.29 16.79 31.75
C ILE A 190 27.33 16.75 30.56
N ALA A 191 26.12 16.26 30.81
CA ALA A 191 25.06 16.12 29.81
C ALA A 191 24.15 17.36 29.74
N VAL A 192 24.04 18.13 30.82
CA VAL A 192 23.22 19.35 30.91
C VAL A 192 23.94 20.36 31.76
N ALA A 193 23.96 21.64 31.36
CA ALA A 193 24.42 22.76 32.13
C ALA A 193 23.64 23.99 31.70
N ASN A 194 23.08 24.76 32.67
CA ASN A 194 22.39 25.99 32.36
C ASN A 194 23.34 27.19 32.37
N HIS A 195 22.85 28.36 31.97
CA HIS A 195 23.64 29.58 31.88
C HIS A 195 24.36 29.93 33.19
N SER A 196 23.68 29.86 34.33
CA SER A 196 24.27 30.11 35.65
C SER A 196 25.42 29.16 36.01
N ALA A 197 25.35 27.90 35.52
CA ALA A 197 26.44 26.95 35.70
C ALA A 197 27.65 27.30 34.82
N HIS A 198 27.42 27.75 33.60
CA HIS A 198 28.48 28.27 32.74
C HIS A 198 29.19 29.48 33.38
N ASP A 199 28.44 30.44 33.92
CA ASP A 199 29.00 31.60 34.58
C ASP A 199 29.82 31.24 35.83
N LEU A 200 29.43 30.19 36.55
CA LEU A 200 30.08 29.76 37.76
C LEU A 200 31.42 29.04 37.52
N PHE A 201 31.48 28.17 36.48
CA PHE A 201 32.61 27.27 36.25
C PHE A 201 33.45 27.63 35.02
N SER A 202 32.98 28.48 34.11
CA SER A 202 33.77 28.94 32.97
C SER A 202 34.56 30.23 33.34
N ALA A 203 35.41 30.20 34.30
CA ALA A 203 36.21 31.33 34.79
C ALA A 203 36.84 32.23 33.68
N GLY A 204 36.00 32.94 32.90
CA GLY A 204 36.41 33.88 31.83
C GLY A 204 36.79 33.22 30.51
N GLY A 205 36.57 31.93 30.31
CA GLY A 205 36.89 31.19 29.08
C GLY A 205 35.64 30.72 28.30
N THR A 206 35.74 30.70 26.99
CA THR A 206 34.69 30.28 26.05
C THR A 206 34.50 28.74 25.92
N ARG A 207 34.95 27.98 26.94
CA ARG A 207 34.86 26.52 26.86
C ARG A 207 33.46 26.04 27.24
N PRO A 208 32.74 25.34 26.38
CA PRO A 208 31.42 24.81 26.75
C PRO A 208 31.57 23.74 27.82
N LEU A 209 30.70 23.74 28.84
CA LEU A 209 30.67 22.70 29.86
C LEU A 209 30.09 21.37 29.35
N LEU A 210 29.19 21.45 28.42
CA LEU A 210 28.54 20.28 27.80
C LEU A 210 29.54 19.38 27.09
N GLY A 211 29.51 18.08 27.41
CA GLY A 211 30.41 17.08 26.85
C GLY A 211 31.78 16.97 27.52
N GLU A 212 32.10 17.83 28.50
CA GLU A 212 33.34 17.74 29.27
C GLU A 212 33.17 16.79 30.47
N MET A 213 34.29 16.22 30.95
CA MET A 213 34.31 15.44 32.18
C MET A 213 34.06 16.34 33.40
N ALA A 214 33.10 15.99 34.23
CA ALA A 214 32.77 16.77 35.42
C ALA A 214 33.99 16.93 36.36
N SER A 215 34.88 15.93 36.43
CA SER A 215 36.12 15.97 37.21
C SER A 215 37.16 16.98 36.70
N GLU A 216 37.07 17.41 35.44
CA GLU A 216 38.01 18.44 34.90
C GLU A 216 37.49 19.87 35.10
N VAL A 217 36.17 20.02 35.30
CA VAL A 217 35.51 21.32 35.38
C VAL A 217 35.10 21.68 36.79
N ILE A 218 34.60 20.72 37.54
CA ILE A 218 34.08 20.92 38.89
C ILE A 218 35.20 20.55 39.91
N PRO A 219 35.48 21.37 40.92
CA PRO A 219 36.47 21.05 41.94
C PRO A 219 36.20 19.67 42.57
N SER A 220 37.25 18.85 42.68
CA SER A 220 37.17 17.48 43.21
C SER A 220 36.60 17.43 44.61
N GLU A 221 36.94 18.44 45.46
CA GLU A 221 36.40 18.55 46.81
C GLU A 221 34.88 18.77 46.81
N LEU A 222 34.36 19.52 45.82
CA LEU A 222 32.93 19.74 45.68
C LEU A 222 32.25 18.44 45.22
N LEU A 223 32.81 17.75 44.21
CA LEU A 223 32.31 16.48 43.75
C LEU A 223 32.29 15.43 44.88
N ASN A 224 33.37 15.31 45.64
CA ASN A 224 33.49 14.38 46.75
C ASN A 224 32.53 14.70 47.91
N CYS A 225 32.18 15.98 48.13
CA CYS A 225 31.18 16.35 49.13
C CYS A 225 29.76 15.93 48.76
N VAL A 226 29.48 15.83 47.49
CA VAL A 226 28.11 15.58 46.94
C VAL A 226 27.95 14.16 46.46
N TYR A 227 29.05 13.52 46.06
CA TYR A 227 29.08 12.18 45.48
C TYR A 227 30.09 11.31 46.24
N ASP A 228 29.58 10.32 46.97
CA ASP A 228 30.39 9.37 47.76
C ASP A 228 30.40 8.01 47.06
N GLY A 229 31.12 7.91 45.95
CA GLY A 229 31.41 6.69 45.18
C GLY A 229 30.24 6.00 44.46
N ASP A 230 29.09 5.79 45.10
CA ASP A 230 27.93 5.13 44.51
C ASP A 230 26.58 5.73 44.94
N THR A 231 26.56 6.69 45.85
CA THR A 231 25.31 7.26 46.38
C THR A 231 25.40 8.79 46.48
N CYS A 232 24.50 9.47 45.81
CA CYS A 232 24.19 10.86 46.07
C CYS A 232 23.71 10.99 47.52
N ARG A 233 24.33 11.81 48.34
CA ARG A 233 23.79 12.10 49.67
C ARG A 233 22.39 12.67 49.48
N LYS A 234 21.41 12.06 50.13
CA LYS A 234 19.99 12.42 49.98
C LYS A 234 19.76 13.93 50.12
N TYR A 235 18.77 14.42 49.39
CA TYR A 235 18.30 15.82 49.27
C TYR A 235 18.23 16.63 50.59
N GLU A 236 18.30 15.97 51.74
CA GLU A 236 18.15 16.59 53.06
C GLU A 236 19.43 17.24 53.61
N ASP A 237 20.61 16.90 53.08
CA ASP A 237 21.87 17.44 53.56
C ASP A 237 22.39 18.53 52.61
N LYS A 238 22.11 19.79 52.95
CA LYS A 238 22.69 20.96 52.34
C LYS A 238 24.20 20.98 52.60
N VAL A 239 25.00 20.79 51.56
CA VAL A 239 26.45 20.90 51.66
C VAL A 239 26.86 22.33 51.39
N VAL A 240 27.58 22.91 52.34
CA VAL A 240 28.16 24.25 52.18
C VAL A 240 29.61 24.09 51.74
N TYR A 241 29.95 24.72 50.60
CA TYR A 241 31.29 24.65 50.06
C TYR A 241 31.79 26.09 49.75
N ARG A 242 33.08 26.32 49.91
CA ARG A 242 33.72 27.60 49.56
C ARG A 242 34.54 27.42 48.29
N LEU A 243 34.09 28.05 47.21
CA LEU A 243 34.81 28.06 45.94
C LEU A 243 36.24 28.67 46.08
N PRO A 244 37.15 28.34 45.13
CA PRO A 244 38.50 28.90 45.13
C PRO A 244 38.56 30.45 45.08
N ASN A 245 37.51 31.08 44.53
CA ASN A 245 37.35 32.52 44.46
C ASN A 245 36.84 33.16 45.79
N GLY A 246 36.68 32.34 46.84
CA GLY A 246 36.22 32.77 48.17
C GLY A 246 34.68 32.82 48.34
N ARG A 247 33.90 32.63 47.30
CA ARG A 247 32.42 32.63 47.38
C ARG A 247 31.92 31.36 48.09
N GLN A 248 30.98 31.53 48.98
CA GLN A 248 30.29 30.41 49.62
C GLN A 248 29.11 29.99 48.79
N VAL A 249 28.97 28.69 48.58
CA VAL A 249 27.88 28.08 47.76
C VAL A 249 27.20 26.98 48.56
N HIS A 250 25.93 26.81 48.27
CA HIS A 250 25.11 25.72 48.78
C HIS A 250 24.83 24.75 47.67
N CYS A 251 25.12 23.47 47.88
CA CYS A 251 25.01 22.44 46.86
C CYS A 251 24.02 21.37 47.29
N TRP A 252 23.24 20.89 46.33
CA TRP A 252 22.37 19.72 46.43
C TRP A 252 22.64 18.77 45.27
N CYS A 253 22.55 17.48 45.54
CA CYS A 253 22.65 16.45 44.56
C CYS A 253 21.41 15.59 44.60
N SER A 254 20.92 15.21 43.44
CA SER A 254 19.81 14.26 43.29
C SER A 254 20.13 13.25 42.21
N PRO A 255 19.84 11.92 42.42
CA PRO A 255 20.02 10.94 41.35
C PRO A 255 19.01 11.16 40.25
N MET A 256 19.46 10.97 39.01
CA MET A 256 18.57 10.85 37.85
C MET A 256 18.13 9.39 37.64
N GLY A 257 17.01 9.17 36.97
CA GLY A 257 16.59 7.84 36.54
C GLY A 257 15.31 7.35 37.17
N GLU A 258 14.69 8.05 38.10
CA GLU A 258 13.36 7.67 38.63
C GLU A 258 12.24 7.85 37.61
N ILE A 259 12.38 8.83 36.68
CA ILE A 259 11.36 9.16 35.67
C ILE A 259 11.92 8.96 34.26
N SER A 260 13.23 9.10 34.09
CA SER A 260 13.90 8.96 32.78
C SER A 260 14.77 7.70 32.73
N ALA A 261 15.02 7.13 31.57
CA ALA A 261 15.98 6.04 31.38
C ALA A 261 17.44 6.47 31.54
N SER A 262 17.69 7.77 31.74
CA SER A 262 19.02 8.34 31.91
C SER A 262 19.52 8.07 33.33
N LYS A 263 20.70 7.49 33.48
CA LYS A 263 21.37 7.31 34.76
C LYS A 263 22.33 8.47 34.97
N GLY A 264 22.51 8.87 36.21
CA GLY A 264 23.41 9.97 36.57
C GLY A 264 22.91 10.78 37.76
N ILE A 265 23.43 12.00 37.91
CA ILE A 265 23.08 12.90 38.99
C ILE A 265 22.76 14.30 38.46
N VAL A 266 21.89 15.01 39.16
CA VAL A 266 21.70 16.47 39.00
C VAL A 266 22.33 17.19 40.18
N LEU A 267 23.24 18.08 39.92
CA LEU A 267 23.87 18.97 40.88
C LEU A 267 23.26 20.37 40.76
N VAL A 268 22.71 20.88 41.85
CA VAL A 268 22.17 22.23 41.93
C VAL A 268 23.06 23.04 42.90
N ILE A 269 23.52 24.19 42.46
CA ILE A 269 24.40 25.05 43.23
C ILE A 269 23.80 26.46 43.32
N VAL A 270 23.65 26.95 44.55
CA VAL A 270 23.16 28.29 44.83
C VAL A 270 24.31 29.11 45.46
N THR A 271 24.61 30.24 44.87
CA THR A 271 25.56 31.18 45.43
C THR A 271 24.85 32.07 46.45
N ASP A 272 25.41 32.20 47.67
CA ASP A 272 24.94 33.24 48.59
C ASP A 272 25.22 34.59 47.92
N GLN A 273 24.16 35.30 47.54
CA GLN A 273 24.29 36.70 47.17
C GLN A 273 24.52 37.45 48.45
N GLY A 274 25.76 38.01 48.61
CA GLY A 274 26.09 38.90 49.70
C GLY A 274 25.42 40.26 49.62
#